data_2373af93ae3c545b2d211de6f470c9db
#
_entry.id   2373af93ae3c545b2d211de6f470c9db
#
_cell.length_a   1.000
_cell.length_b   1.000
_cell.length_c   1.000
_cell.angle_alpha   90.00
_cell.angle_beta   90.00
_cell.angle_gamma   90.00
#
_symmetry.space_group_name_H-M   'P 1'
#
loop_
_entity.id
_entity.type
_entity.pdbx_description
1 polymer ?
#
loop_
_entity_poly.entity_id
_entity_poly.type
_entity_poly.pdbx_seq_one_letter_code
_entity_poly.pdbx_strand_id
1 'polypeptide(L)'
;RDVERSRGSEMCIRDSIKAMHRLIMSSNAYKRSSMPNDKALAQDPLNHSFWRYDMRRLTSEEVRDSVLNACGTINLEMGGQSVTPPVPDIILAGSSVKGKGWGSCTPEQANRRSVYVKVMRSMQMPLLINHDMADTDSTCPVRFNTTVPTQALNMLNGKFMNDSAKAFANRLRNEGGKEMQDHVRNALRIVFSRTPKNKEINAGINMMKEMMENFNLSEEEALDRFALLALNLNEFVYLD
;
A
#
# COMPACT_ATOMS: atom_id res chain seq x y z
N ARG A 1 -19.50 -14.51 -28.57
CA ARG A 1 -19.10 -15.87 -29.03
C ARG A 1 -17.72 -16.28 -28.52
N ASP A 2 -16.74 -15.37 -28.47
CA ASP A 2 -15.38 -15.69 -28.01
C ASP A 2 -15.26 -15.85 -26.50
N VAL A 3 -16.08 -15.13 -25.73
CA VAL A 3 -16.13 -15.24 -24.25
C VAL A 3 -16.76 -16.57 -23.81
N GLU A 4 -17.75 -17.07 -24.54
CA GLU A 4 -18.34 -18.40 -24.25
C GLU A 4 -17.41 -19.57 -24.62
N ARG A 5 -16.63 -19.42 -25.71
CA ARG A 5 -15.58 -20.38 -26.05
C ARG A 5 -14.47 -20.42 -25.01
N SER A 6 -14.05 -19.27 -24.50
CA SER A 6 -13.06 -19.19 -23.43
C SER A 6 -13.54 -19.93 -22.17
N ARG A 7 -14.79 -19.68 -21.73
CA ARG A 7 -15.37 -20.36 -20.57
C ARG A 7 -15.51 -21.88 -20.76
N GLY A 8 -15.85 -22.33 -21.96
CA GLY A 8 -15.97 -23.75 -22.27
C GLY A 8 -14.64 -24.48 -22.28
N SER A 9 -13.56 -23.89 -22.82
CA SER A 9 -12.22 -24.47 -22.79
C SER A 9 -11.64 -24.47 -21.38
N GLU A 10 -11.88 -23.44 -20.57
CA GLU A 10 -11.46 -23.29 -19.18
C GLU A 10 -12.06 -24.39 -18.28
N MET A 11 -13.34 -24.69 -18.46
CA MET A 11 -14.02 -25.77 -17.70
C MET A 11 -13.51 -27.17 -18.04
N CYS A 12 -13.03 -27.40 -19.26
CA CYS A 12 -12.59 -28.73 -19.73
C CYS A 12 -11.12 -29.04 -19.48
N ILE A 13 -10.25 -28.02 -19.29
CA ILE A 13 -8.77 -28.16 -19.28
C ILE A 13 -8.16 -28.12 -17.87
N ARG A 14 -8.94 -28.03 -16.79
CA ARG A 14 -8.48 -27.85 -15.39
C ARG A 14 -7.59 -26.63 -15.23
N ASP A 15 -8.03 -25.50 -15.72
CA ASP A 15 -7.23 -24.29 -15.72
C ASP A 15 -6.93 -23.78 -14.31
N SER A 16 -5.69 -23.38 -14.15
CA SER A 16 -5.21 -22.75 -12.93
C SER A 16 -5.52 -21.26 -12.97
N ILE A 17 -6.20 -20.74 -11.94
CA ILE A 17 -6.38 -19.28 -11.74
C ILE A 17 -5.03 -18.54 -11.85
N LYS A 18 -3.95 -19.16 -11.39
CA LYS A 18 -2.58 -18.60 -11.54
C LYS A 18 -2.14 -18.51 -13.00
N ALA A 19 -2.51 -19.47 -13.85
CA ALA A 19 -2.20 -19.43 -15.28
C ALA A 19 -2.92 -18.27 -15.97
N MET A 20 -4.20 -18.07 -15.65
CA MET A 20 -5.01 -16.94 -16.13
C MET A 20 -4.41 -15.61 -15.69
N HIS A 21 -4.06 -15.46 -14.40
CA HIS A 21 -3.39 -14.26 -13.92
C HIS A 21 -2.07 -13.98 -14.65
N ARG A 22 -1.25 -15.01 -14.90
CA ARG A 22 0.00 -14.83 -15.67
C ARG A 22 -0.27 -14.37 -17.10
N LEU A 23 -1.28 -14.95 -17.76
CA LEU A 23 -1.67 -14.55 -19.11
C LEU A 23 -2.08 -13.08 -19.17
N ILE A 24 -2.95 -12.64 -18.25
CA ILE A 24 -3.39 -11.24 -18.17
C ILE A 24 -2.20 -10.33 -17.90
N MET A 25 -1.42 -10.61 -16.86
CA MET A 25 -0.30 -9.75 -16.44
C MET A 25 0.85 -9.72 -17.44
N SER A 26 1.01 -10.74 -18.28
CA SER A 26 2.02 -10.77 -19.35
C SER A 26 1.58 -10.03 -20.61
N SER A 27 0.30 -9.68 -20.74
CA SER A 27 -0.21 -8.99 -21.90
C SER A 27 0.35 -7.56 -22.05
N ASN A 28 0.47 -7.09 -23.28
CA ASN A 28 0.90 -5.72 -23.55
C ASN A 28 -0.12 -4.68 -23.05
N ALA A 29 -1.41 -5.02 -23.00
CA ALA A 29 -2.45 -4.15 -22.47
C ALA A 29 -2.27 -3.91 -20.96
N TYR A 30 -1.98 -4.96 -20.19
CA TYR A 30 -1.74 -4.84 -18.76
C TYR A 30 -0.46 -4.08 -18.40
N LYS A 31 0.56 -4.19 -19.25
CA LYS A 31 1.88 -3.55 -19.06
C LYS A 31 1.95 -2.10 -19.55
N ARG A 32 0.83 -1.50 -19.96
CA ARG A 32 0.83 -0.09 -20.41
C ARG A 32 1.13 0.83 -19.24
N SER A 33 1.96 1.83 -19.50
CA SER A 33 2.26 2.92 -18.57
C SER A 33 1.09 3.91 -18.51
N SER A 34 0.96 4.62 -17.41
CA SER A 34 0.04 5.75 -17.23
C SER A 34 0.56 7.04 -17.87
N MET A 35 1.82 7.09 -18.31
CA MET A 35 2.47 8.28 -18.84
C MET A 35 1.71 8.85 -20.04
N PRO A 36 1.43 10.16 -20.04
CA PRO A 36 0.71 10.81 -21.11
C PRO A 36 1.52 10.80 -22.42
N ASN A 37 0.80 10.69 -23.55
CA ASN A 37 1.30 10.91 -24.89
C ASN A 37 0.42 11.97 -25.54
N ASP A 38 0.97 13.13 -25.88
CA ASP A 38 0.20 14.28 -26.35
C ASP A 38 -0.62 13.97 -27.62
N LYS A 39 -0.08 13.16 -28.54
CA LYS A 39 -0.78 12.77 -29.76
C LYS A 39 -1.96 11.85 -29.47
N ALA A 40 -1.76 10.86 -28.61
CA ALA A 40 -2.83 9.94 -28.23
C ALA A 40 -3.88 10.66 -27.38
N LEU A 41 -3.46 11.55 -26.48
CA LEU A 41 -4.37 12.37 -25.66
C LEU A 41 -5.25 13.29 -26.52
N ALA A 42 -4.72 13.86 -27.61
CA ALA A 42 -5.49 14.68 -28.54
C ALA A 42 -6.51 13.86 -29.33
N GLN A 43 -6.24 12.58 -29.63
CA GLN A 43 -7.13 11.71 -30.38
C GLN A 43 -8.17 11.01 -29.52
N ASP A 44 -7.79 10.58 -28.32
CA ASP A 44 -8.65 9.84 -27.39
C ASP A 44 -8.37 10.29 -25.93
N PRO A 45 -8.89 11.46 -25.55
CA PRO A 45 -8.67 12.01 -24.21
C PRO A 45 -9.28 11.15 -23.09
N LEU A 46 -10.35 10.40 -23.40
CA LEU A 46 -11.07 9.54 -22.43
C LEU A 46 -10.55 8.11 -22.37
N ASN A 47 -9.45 7.82 -23.10
CA ASN A 47 -8.81 6.50 -23.10
C ASN A 47 -9.75 5.33 -23.48
N HIS A 48 -10.71 5.55 -24.39
CA HIS A 48 -11.64 4.50 -24.84
C HIS A 48 -10.94 3.34 -25.54
N SER A 49 -9.80 3.60 -26.18
CA SER A 49 -8.97 2.59 -26.86
C SER A 49 -7.91 1.96 -25.95
N PHE A 50 -7.93 2.27 -24.65
CA PHE A 50 -6.95 1.74 -23.68
C PHE A 50 -5.50 1.96 -24.11
N TRP A 51 -5.17 3.15 -24.64
CA TRP A 51 -3.82 3.46 -25.10
C TRP A 51 -2.83 3.70 -23.95
N ARG A 52 -3.34 3.98 -22.73
CA ARG A 52 -2.56 4.07 -21.48
C ARG A 52 -3.26 3.30 -20.35
N TYR A 53 -2.56 3.09 -19.24
CA TYR A 53 -3.19 2.71 -17.97
C TYR A 53 -3.74 3.97 -17.29
N ASP A 54 -4.96 3.93 -16.79
CA ASP A 54 -5.50 5.03 -15.99
C ASP A 54 -5.00 4.88 -14.55
N MET A 55 -4.16 5.84 -14.11
CA MET A 55 -3.61 5.86 -12.77
C MET A 55 -4.72 5.78 -11.73
N ARG A 56 -4.59 4.86 -10.78
CA ARG A 56 -5.52 4.74 -9.66
C ARG A 56 -4.79 4.66 -8.32
N ARG A 57 -5.43 5.20 -7.30
CA ARG A 57 -4.95 5.00 -5.93
C ARG A 57 -5.14 3.53 -5.52
N LEU A 58 -4.24 3.03 -4.68
CA LEU A 58 -4.39 1.74 -4.00
C LEU A 58 -5.66 1.73 -3.14
N THR A 59 -6.34 0.60 -3.08
CA THR A 59 -7.46 0.37 -2.15
C THR A 59 -6.97 0.32 -0.71
N SER A 60 -7.86 0.45 0.25
CA SER A 60 -7.53 0.44 1.68
C SER A 60 -6.68 -0.75 2.10
N GLU A 61 -7.06 -1.95 1.63
CA GLU A 61 -6.33 -3.19 1.91
C GLU A 61 -4.99 -3.24 1.20
N GLU A 62 -4.92 -2.76 -0.05
CA GLU A 62 -3.67 -2.69 -0.81
C GLU A 62 -2.68 -1.72 -0.14
N VAL A 63 -3.13 -0.55 0.34
CA VAL A 63 -2.25 0.41 1.06
C VAL A 63 -1.63 -0.25 2.29
N ARG A 64 -2.45 -0.87 3.15
CA ARG A 64 -1.93 -1.50 4.37
C ARG A 64 -1.00 -2.66 4.07
N ASP A 65 -1.37 -3.54 3.13
CA ASP A 65 -0.57 -4.71 2.78
C ASP A 65 0.75 -4.30 2.10
N SER A 66 0.74 -3.24 1.28
CA SER A 66 1.95 -2.67 0.68
C SER A 66 2.91 -2.10 1.73
N VAL A 67 2.39 -1.38 2.73
CA VAL A 67 3.19 -0.88 3.87
C VAL A 67 3.84 -2.05 4.62
N LEU A 68 3.07 -3.07 5.01
CA LEU A 68 3.60 -4.24 5.71
C LEU A 68 4.64 -4.99 4.86
N ASN A 69 4.43 -5.08 3.55
CA ASN A 69 5.38 -5.70 2.63
C ASN A 69 6.67 -4.90 2.50
N ALA A 70 6.58 -3.58 2.37
CA ALA A 70 7.75 -2.69 2.34
C ALA A 70 8.57 -2.80 3.63
N CYS A 71 7.92 -2.91 4.78
CA CYS A 71 8.55 -3.12 6.07
C CYS A 71 9.16 -4.53 6.24
N GLY A 72 8.79 -5.50 5.38
CA GLY A 72 9.19 -6.90 5.51
C GLY A 72 8.50 -7.64 6.67
N THR A 73 7.41 -7.08 7.19
CA THR A 73 6.69 -7.61 8.36
C THR A 73 5.40 -8.36 8.01
N ILE A 74 5.00 -8.33 6.75
CA ILE A 74 3.76 -8.97 6.31
C ILE A 74 3.76 -10.47 6.58
N ASN A 75 2.68 -10.95 7.23
CA ASN A 75 2.44 -12.37 7.42
C ASN A 75 1.52 -12.88 6.31
N LEU A 76 2.05 -13.79 5.49
CA LEU A 76 1.35 -14.38 4.33
C LEU A 76 0.59 -15.67 4.67
N GLU A 77 0.48 -16.05 5.94
CA GLU A 77 -0.29 -17.21 6.37
C GLU A 77 -1.73 -17.15 5.85
N MET A 78 -2.20 -18.24 5.25
CA MET A 78 -3.52 -18.33 4.64
C MET A 78 -4.48 -19.14 5.51
N GLY A 79 -5.75 -18.75 5.48
CA GLY A 79 -6.82 -19.44 6.22
C GLY A 79 -6.90 -19.03 7.70
N GLY A 80 -7.65 -19.76 8.50
CA GLY A 80 -7.84 -19.49 9.91
C GLY A 80 -8.84 -18.37 10.23
N GLN A 81 -8.85 -17.94 11.49
CA GLN A 81 -9.76 -16.91 11.99
C GLN A 81 -9.33 -15.50 11.58
N SER A 82 -10.28 -14.57 11.60
CA SER A 82 -10.01 -13.15 11.44
C SER A 82 -9.13 -12.60 12.57
N VAL A 83 -8.30 -11.62 12.24
CA VAL A 83 -7.37 -10.98 13.18
C VAL A 83 -7.84 -9.58 13.57
N THR A 84 -7.42 -9.13 14.73
CA THR A 84 -7.80 -7.85 15.32
C THR A 84 -6.55 -7.02 15.60
N PRO A 85 -5.94 -6.38 14.55
CA PRO A 85 -4.78 -5.53 14.74
C PRO A 85 -5.07 -4.41 15.74
N PRO A 86 -4.05 -3.88 16.44
CA PRO A 86 -4.25 -2.79 17.38
C PRO A 86 -4.92 -1.57 16.75
N VAL A 87 -5.91 -1.02 17.43
CA VAL A 87 -6.57 0.25 17.08
C VAL A 87 -6.34 1.27 18.20
N PRO A 88 -6.37 2.58 17.90
CA PRO A 88 -6.22 3.62 18.93
C PRO A 88 -7.24 3.49 20.06
N ASP A 89 -6.81 3.79 21.28
CA ASP A 89 -7.64 3.69 22.49
C ASP A 89 -8.92 4.55 22.42
N ILE A 90 -8.86 5.67 21.71
CA ILE A 90 -10.03 6.55 21.52
C ILE A 90 -11.17 5.83 20.78
N ILE A 91 -10.86 4.90 19.89
CA ILE A 91 -11.85 4.08 19.16
C ILE A 91 -12.43 3.03 20.09
N LEU A 92 -11.57 2.41 20.91
CA LEU A 92 -12.02 1.45 21.93
C LEU A 92 -12.91 2.09 22.98
N ALA A 93 -12.64 3.35 23.36
CA ALA A 93 -13.43 4.11 24.33
C ALA A 93 -14.82 4.47 23.80
N GLY A 94 -14.99 4.66 22.49
CA GLY A 94 -16.27 4.94 21.84
C GLY A 94 -17.18 3.72 21.69
N SER A 95 -16.69 2.53 21.99
CA SER A 95 -17.49 1.29 21.93
C SER A 95 -18.48 1.19 23.09
N SER A 96 -19.70 0.72 22.81
CA SER A 96 -20.74 0.45 23.82
C SER A 96 -20.29 -0.55 24.90
N VAL A 97 -19.30 -1.38 24.59
CA VAL A 97 -18.66 -2.34 25.49
C VAL A 97 -17.19 -1.99 25.61
N LYS A 98 -16.87 -1.12 26.57
CA LYS A 98 -15.51 -0.62 26.79
C LYS A 98 -14.49 -1.77 26.85
N GLY A 99 -13.52 -1.72 25.91
CA GLY A 99 -12.37 -2.62 25.86
C GLY A 99 -12.62 -4.08 25.47
N LYS A 100 -13.85 -4.50 25.15
CA LYS A 100 -14.17 -5.92 24.89
C LYS A 100 -14.64 -6.23 23.45
N GLY A 101 -14.91 -5.24 22.62
CA GLY A 101 -15.52 -5.48 21.31
C GLY A 101 -14.55 -5.94 20.22
N TRP A 102 -13.34 -5.39 20.22
CA TRP A 102 -12.37 -5.61 19.15
C TRP A 102 -11.62 -6.94 19.30
N GLY A 103 -11.11 -7.21 20.47
CA GLY A 103 -10.23 -8.35 20.75
C GLY A 103 -8.73 -7.96 20.70
N SER A 104 -7.87 -8.96 20.85
CA SER A 104 -6.42 -8.82 20.77
C SER A 104 -5.83 -9.96 19.94
N CYS A 105 -4.68 -9.73 19.33
CA CYS A 105 -3.91 -10.73 18.60
C CYS A 105 -2.41 -10.53 18.83
N THR A 106 -1.59 -11.53 18.51
CA THR A 106 -0.14 -11.40 18.57
C THR A 106 0.38 -10.44 17.51
N PRO A 107 1.59 -9.87 17.66
CA PRO A 107 2.18 -9.01 16.63
C PRO A 107 2.27 -9.67 15.24
N GLU A 108 2.60 -10.96 15.18
CA GLU A 108 2.64 -11.72 13.93
C GLU A 108 1.26 -11.84 13.30
N GLN A 109 0.23 -12.07 14.09
CA GLN A 109 -1.16 -12.12 13.65
C GLN A 109 -1.65 -10.72 13.20
N ALA A 110 -1.26 -9.68 13.94
CA ALA A 110 -1.59 -8.30 13.57
C ALA A 110 -1.07 -7.92 12.18
N ASN A 111 0.03 -8.52 11.75
CA ASN A 111 0.67 -8.26 10.46
C ASN A 111 0.14 -9.15 9.31
N ARG A 112 -0.89 -9.95 9.54
CA ARG A 112 -1.53 -10.70 8.45
C ARG A 112 -2.15 -9.75 7.43
N ARG A 113 -2.31 -10.26 6.20
CA ARG A 113 -2.93 -9.52 5.09
C ARG A 113 -4.28 -8.94 5.51
N SER A 114 -4.61 -7.78 4.98
CA SER A 114 -5.81 -7.01 5.34
C SER A 114 -7.12 -7.75 5.06
N VAL A 115 -7.13 -8.72 4.15
CA VAL A 115 -8.29 -9.60 3.91
C VAL A 115 -8.70 -10.42 5.14
N TYR A 116 -7.78 -10.62 6.11
CA TYR A 116 -8.05 -11.32 7.35
C TYR A 116 -8.41 -10.39 8.52
N VAL A 117 -8.35 -9.07 8.33
CA VAL A 117 -8.73 -8.13 9.38
C VAL A 117 -10.23 -8.23 9.64
N LYS A 118 -10.59 -8.35 10.93
CA LYS A 118 -11.98 -8.42 11.35
C LYS A 118 -12.73 -7.15 10.96
N VAL A 119 -13.88 -7.31 10.33
CA VAL A 119 -14.80 -6.22 9.99
C VAL A 119 -15.96 -6.22 10.97
N MET A 120 -16.19 -5.09 11.63
CA MET A 120 -17.31 -4.88 12.54
C MET A 120 -18.01 -3.58 12.18
N ARG A 121 -19.35 -3.55 12.21
CA ARG A 121 -20.14 -2.32 11.93
C ARG A 121 -19.82 -1.19 12.90
N SER A 122 -19.74 -1.52 14.18
CA SER A 122 -19.54 -0.53 15.26
C SER A 122 -18.09 -0.12 15.48
N MET A 123 -17.14 -0.84 14.89
CA MET A 123 -15.72 -0.60 15.12
C MET A 123 -14.91 -1.09 13.91
N GLN A 124 -14.23 -0.18 13.28
CA GLN A 124 -13.44 -0.45 12.09
C GLN A 124 -12.03 0.12 12.24
N MET A 125 -11.07 -0.46 11.53
CA MET A 125 -9.69 0.01 11.55
C MET A 125 -9.58 1.38 10.84
N PRO A 126 -9.05 2.45 11.49
CA PRO A 126 -9.05 3.81 10.95
C PRO A 126 -8.37 3.94 9.59
N LEU A 127 -7.26 3.25 9.39
CA LEU A 127 -6.55 3.28 8.11
C LEU A 127 -7.44 2.78 6.97
N LEU A 128 -8.19 1.69 7.20
CA LEU A 128 -9.06 1.11 6.18
C LEU A 128 -10.24 2.01 5.85
N ILE A 129 -10.90 2.58 6.89
CA ILE A 129 -12.02 3.52 6.70
C ILE A 129 -11.57 4.75 5.92
N ASN A 130 -10.46 5.36 6.33
CA ASN A 130 -9.96 6.57 5.71
C ASN A 130 -9.56 6.38 4.25
N HIS A 131 -9.31 5.14 3.82
CA HIS A 131 -8.96 4.78 2.44
C HIS A 131 -10.10 4.10 1.69
N ASP A 132 -11.36 4.45 2.01
CA ASP A 132 -12.56 4.01 1.30
C ASP A 132 -12.78 2.48 1.36
N MET A 133 -12.64 1.90 2.55
CA MET A 133 -13.07 0.51 2.76
C MET A 133 -14.56 0.36 2.39
N ALA A 134 -14.94 -0.81 1.91
CA ALA A 134 -16.34 -1.09 1.60
C ALA A 134 -17.26 -0.79 2.80
N ASP A 135 -18.39 -0.14 2.53
CA ASP A 135 -19.43 0.07 3.54
C ASP A 135 -19.89 -1.27 4.12
N THR A 136 -20.06 -1.31 5.43
CA THR A 136 -20.48 -2.51 6.16
C THR A 136 -21.98 -2.55 6.41
N ASP A 137 -22.70 -1.45 6.16
CA ASP A 137 -24.12 -1.32 6.43
C ASP A 137 -24.99 -1.60 5.21
N SER A 138 -24.41 -1.49 4.01
CA SER A 138 -25.11 -1.69 2.75
C SER A 138 -24.29 -2.55 1.77
N THR A 139 -24.98 -3.07 0.76
CA THR A 139 -24.33 -3.76 -0.37
C THR A 139 -23.47 -2.74 -1.14
N CYS A 140 -22.19 -3.02 -1.29
CA CYS A 140 -21.23 -2.17 -1.98
C CYS A 140 -20.79 -2.83 -3.30
N PRO A 141 -21.51 -2.61 -4.41
CA PRO A 141 -21.14 -3.20 -5.71
C PRO A 141 -19.87 -2.55 -6.30
N VAL A 142 -19.64 -1.26 -6.00
CA VAL A 142 -18.47 -0.50 -6.43
C VAL A 142 -18.01 0.37 -5.27
N ARG A 143 -16.74 0.32 -4.92
CA ARG A 143 -16.16 1.19 -3.89
C ARG A 143 -15.93 2.58 -4.46
N PHE A 144 -16.17 3.59 -3.64
CA PHE A 144 -15.73 4.94 -3.96
C PHE A 144 -14.20 5.00 -3.91
N ASN A 145 -13.64 5.91 -4.66
CA ASN A 145 -12.21 6.23 -4.61
C ASN A 145 -12.09 7.74 -4.44
N THR A 146 -11.98 8.17 -3.18
CA THR A 146 -11.88 9.58 -2.84
C THR A 146 -10.42 9.99 -2.63
N THR A 147 -10.13 11.26 -2.83
CA THR A 147 -8.84 11.86 -2.46
C THR A 147 -9.14 13.01 -1.51
N VAL A 148 -8.94 12.77 -0.22
CA VAL A 148 -9.25 13.73 0.83
C VAL A 148 -8.03 13.98 1.73
N PRO A 149 -7.87 15.20 2.27
CA PRO A 149 -6.72 15.56 3.12
C PRO A 149 -6.53 14.65 4.34
N THR A 150 -7.62 14.10 4.88
CA THR A 150 -7.57 13.19 6.03
C THR A 150 -6.79 11.91 5.76
N GLN A 151 -6.75 11.44 4.50
CA GLN A 151 -5.93 10.29 4.10
C GLN A 151 -4.45 10.61 4.24
N ALA A 152 -4.00 11.74 3.70
CA ALA A 152 -2.61 12.18 3.82
C ALA A 152 -2.21 12.43 5.30
N LEU A 153 -3.08 13.08 6.07
CA LEU A 153 -2.85 13.30 7.49
C LEU A 153 -2.73 11.99 8.27
N ASN A 154 -3.56 11.00 7.97
CA ASN A 154 -3.49 9.69 8.61
C ASN A 154 -2.22 8.91 8.21
N MET A 155 -1.79 9.03 6.96
CA MET A 155 -0.54 8.43 6.48
C MET A 155 0.70 9.07 7.13
N LEU A 156 0.67 10.37 7.42
CA LEU A 156 1.79 11.06 8.08
C LEU A 156 1.78 10.88 9.60
N ASN A 157 0.61 10.99 10.25
CA ASN A 157 0.50 11.09 11.71
C ASN A 157 -0.02 9.81 12.38
N GLY A 158 -0.55 8.86 11.59
CA GLY A 158 -1.12 7.63 12.14
C GLY A 158 -0.08 6.78 12.86
N LYS A 159 -0.46 6.23 14.02
CA LYS A 159 0.43 5.36 14.81
C LYS A 159 0.95 4.19 13.98
N PHE A 160 0.06 3.52 13.24
CA PHE A 160 0.44 2.40 12.36
C PHE A 160 1.53 2.80 11.36
N MET A 161 1.41 3.96 10.72
CA MET A 161 2.40 4.43 9.75
C MET A 161 3.74 4.78 10.39
N ASN A 162 3.72 5.43 11.55
CA ASN A 162 4.96 5.76 12.28
C ASN A 162 5.67 4.50 12.80
N ASP A 163 4.94 3.52 13.32
CA ASP A 163 5.50 2.24 13.75
C ASP A 163 6.06 1.45 12.54
N SER A 164 5.35 1.48 11.42
CA SER A 164 5.78 0.86 10.15
C SER A 164 7.02 1.54 9.58
N ALA A 165 7.12 2.86 9.65
CA ALA A 165 8.31 3.59 9.20
C ALA A 165 9.56 3.19 9.96
N LYS A 166 9.46 3.01 11.28
CA LYS A 166 10.57 2.49 12.12
C LYS A 166 10.93 1.06 11.72
N ALA A 167 9.95 0.21 11.48
CA ALA A 167 10.20 -1.16 11.02
C ALA A 167 10.87 -1.18 9.65
N PHE A 168 10.44 -0.29 8.74
CA PHE A 168 11.05 -0.12 7.42
C PHE A 168 12.49 0.38 7.53
N ALA A 169 12.76 1.40 8.34
CA ALA A 169 14.11 1.89 8.58
C ALA A 169 15.01 0.80 9.19
N ASN A 170 14.51 -0.01 10.13
CA ASN A 170 15.24 -1.17 10.67
C ASN A 170 15.59 -2.19 9.57
N ARG A 171 14.64 -2.48 8.67
CA ARG A 171 14.90 -3.33 7.51
C ARG A 171 16.01 -2.76 6.63
N LEU A 172 15.95 -1.46 6.32
CA LEU A 172 16.96 -0.80 5.51
C LEU A 172 18.35 -0.86 6.14
N ARG A 173 18.47 -0.67 7.45
CA ARG A 173 19.73 -0.83 8.21
C ARG A 173 20.29 -2.24 8.11
N ASN A 174 19.43 -3.25 8.15
CA ASN A 174 19.84 -4.66 8.12
C ASN A 174 20.16 -5.17 6.72
N GLU A 175 19.42 -4.73 5.69
CA GLU A 175 19.51 -5.24 4.32
C GLU A 175 20.21 -4.28 3.36
N GLY A 176 20.34 -3.02 3.71
CA GLY A 176 20.61 -1.92 2.79
C GLY A 176 22.08 -1.52 2.60
N GLY A 177 23.02 -2.11 3.31
CA GLY A 177 24.41 -1.65 3.34
C GLY A 177 24.71 -0.77 4.55
N LYS A 178 25.86 -0.08 4.56
CA LYS A 178 26.31 0.71 5.72
C LYS A 178 26.20 2.22 5.51
N GLU A 179 26.07 2.65 4.26
CA GLU A 179 26.08 4.07 3.93
C GLU A 179 24.67 4.63 3.77
N MET A 180 24.48 5.88 4.15
CA MET A 180 23.22 6.61 3.97
C MET A 180 22.69 6.51 2.52
N GLN A 181 23.60 6.57 1.53
CA GLN A 181 23.23 6.43 0.12
C GLN A 181 22.61 5.07 -0.21
N ASP A 182 23.10 3.99 0.41
CA ASP A 182 22.59 2.65 0.21
C ASP A 182 21.20 2.50 0.82
N HIS A 183 21.00 3.05 2.03
CA HIS A 183 19.68 3.08 2.68
C HIS A 183 18.65 3.82 1.83
N VAL A 184 18.98 5.03 1.35
CA VAL A 184 18.09 5.83 0.49
C VAL A 184 17.80 5.10 -0.82
N ARG A 185 18.83 4.55 -1.49
CA ARG A 185 18.65 3.79 -2.74
C ARG A 185 17.72 2.59 -2.56
N ASN A 186 17.92 1.82 -1.51
CA ASN A 186 17.10 0.63 -1.23
C ASN A 186 15.68 1.01 -0.83
N ALA A 187 15.49 2.04 -0.02
CA ALA A 187 14.16 2.55 0.31
C ALA A 187 13.37 2.91 -0.95
N LEU A 188 13.96 3.74 -1.81
CA LEU A 188 13.32 4.16 -3.06
C LEU A 188 13.08 2.99 -4.03
N ARG A 189 14.00 2.02 -4.09
CA ARG A 189 13.83 0.82 -4.91
C ARG A 189 12.64 -0.04 -4.46
N ILE A 190 12.46 -0.19 -3.14
CA ILE A 190 11.34 -0.96 -2.56
C ILE A 190 10.02 -0.22 -2.83
N VAL A 191 10.00 1.10 -2.58
CA VAL A 191 8.81 1.93 -2.69
C VAL A 191 8.35 2.09 -4.14
N PHE A 192 9.28 2.35 -5.06
CA PHE A 192 8.96 2.56 -6.48
C PHE A 192 8.84 1.26 -7.29
N SER A 193 9.28 0.13 -6.74
CA SER A 193 9.38 -1.14 -7.48
C SER A 193 10.18 -1.03 -8.80
N ARG A 194 11.03 0.01 -8.92
CA ARG A 194 11.93 0.30 -10.05
C ARG A 194 13.30 0.78 -9.53
N THR A 195 14.28 0.83 -10.42
CA THR A 195 15.57 1.44 -10.10
C THR A 195 15.40 2.96 -9.95
N PRO A 196 15.74 3.54 -8.78
CA PRO A 196 15.68 4.98 -8.60
C PRO A 196 16.75 5.70 -9.41
N LYS A 197 16.45 6.91 -9.88
CA LYS A 197 17.40 7.78 -10.59
C LYS A 197 18.35 8.44 -9.59
N ASN A 198 19.57 8.76 -10.03
CA ASN A 198 20.55 9.44 -9.17
C ASN A 198 20.03 10.76 -8.59
N LYS A 199 19.20 11.50 -9.32
CA LYS A 199 18.57 12.74 -8.83
C LYS A 199 17.65 12.46 -7.63
N GLU A 200 16.88 11.36 -7.65
CA GLU A 200 15.98 10.95 -6.58
C GLU A 200 16.77 10.51 -5.34
N ILE A 201 17.85 9.76 -5.54
CA ILE A 201 18.74 9.33 -4.45
C ILE A 201 19.38 10.56 -3.78
N ASN A 202 19.92 11.49 -4.59
CA ASN A 202 20.55 12.71 -4.06
C ASN A 202 19.56 13.58 -3.31
N ALA A 203 18.32 13.70 -3.79
CA ALA A 203 17.26 14.42 -3.09
C ALA A 203 16.96 13.80 -1.71
N GLY A 204 16.89 12.47 -1.63
CA GLY A 204 16.70 11.76 -0.35
C GLY A 204 17.88 11.96 0.62
N ILE A 205 19.12 11.88 0.13
CA ILE A 205 20.32 12.14 0.94
C ILE A 205 20.33 13.58 1.47
N ASN A 206 20.04 14.55 0.61
CA ASN A 206 20.01 15.96 1.01
C ASN A 206 18.95 16.21 2.07
N MET A 207 17.76 15.65 1.89
CA MET A 207 16.69 15.74 2.88
C MET A 207 17.09 15.16 4.24
N MET A 208 17.75 13.99 4.27
CA MET A 208 18.23 13.42 5.53
C MET A 208 19.27 14.33 6.20
N LYS A 209 20.21 14.87 5.43
CA LYS A 209 21.21 15.82 5.94
C LYS A 209 20.57 17.10 6.50
N GLU A 210 19.62 17.68 5.78
CA GLU A 210 18.88 18.86 6.25
C GLU A 210 18.11 18.56 7.55
N MET A 211 17.53 17.38 7.71
CA MET A 211 16.88 16.97 8.96
C MET A 211 17.89 16.87 10.12
N MET A 212 19.07 16.31 9.87
CA MET A 212 20.12 16.20 10.88
C MET A 212 20.64 17.58 11.29
N GLU A 213 20.84 18.49 10.33
CA GLU A 213 21.38 19.84 10.58
C GLU A 213 20.34 20.77 11.24
N ASN A 214 19.11 20.82 10.70
CA ASN A 214 18.10 21.80 11.14
C ASN A 214 17.36 21.36 12.41
N PHE A 215 17.23 20.05 12.65
CA PHE A 215 16.47 19.51 13.78
C PHE A 215 17.34 18.74 14.77
N ASN A 216 18.66 18.74 14.57
CA ASN A 216 19.63 18.04 15.41
C ASN A 216 19.28 16.55 15.63
N LEU A 217 18.79 15.90 14.56
CA LEU A 217 18.44 14.49 14.59
C LEU A 217 19.69 13.63 14.38
N SER A 218 19.72 12.46 15.00
CA SER A 218 20.68 11.41 14.65
C SER A 218 20.39 10.86 13.24
N GLU A 219 21.36 10.18 12.64
CA GLU A 219 21.19 9.53 11.35
C GLU A 219 20.06 8.48 11.40
N GLU A 220 19.92 7.77 12.53
CA GLU A 220 18.85 6.80 12.72
C GLU A 220 17.46 7.46 12.71
N GLU A 221 17.28 8.56 13.42
CA GLU A 221 16.04 9.32 13.46
C GLU A 221 15.73 9.95 12.09
N ALA A 222 16.73 10.45 11.39
CA ALA A 222 16.58 10.98 10.05
C ALA A 222 16.13 9.88 9.06
N LEU A 223 16.69 8.67 9.19
CA LEU A 223 16.26 7.53 8.38
C LEU A 223 14.82 7.09 8.70
N ASP A 224 14.41 7.09 9.97
CA ASP A 224 13.02 6.81 10.36
C ASP A 224 12.04 7.82 9.71
N ARG A 225 12.41 9.11 9.70
CA ARG A 225 11.60 10.16 9.05
C ARG A 225 11.59 10.03 7.53
N PHE A 226 12.74 9.72 6.95
CA PHE A 226 12.84 9.46 5.50
C PHE A 226 12.02 8.22 5.10
N ALA A 227 12.05 7.16 5.89
CA ALA A 227 11.23 5.97 5.67
C ALA A 227 9.72 6.29 5.69
N LEU A 228 9.27 7.12 6.64
CA LEU A 228 7.89 7.60 6.68
C LEU A 228 7.54 8.39 5.42
N LEU A 229 8.41 9.32 4.99
CA LEU A 229 8.21 10.06 3.75
C LEU A 229 8.12 9.14 2.55
N ALA A 230 9.04 8.18 2.43
CA ALA A 230 9.08 7.25 1.31
C ALA A 230 7.77 6.47 1.17
N LEU A 231 7.19 6.00 2.28
CA LEU A 231 5.88 5.33 2.31
C LEU A 231 4.69 6.26 1.98
N ASN A 232 4.92 7.58 1.92
CA ASN A 232 3.92 8.60 1.58
C ASN A 232 4.09 9.16 0.16
N LEU A 233 5.07 8.70 -0.60
CA LEU A 233 5.26 9.15 -1.98
C LEU A 233 4.12 8.68 -2.89
N ASN A 234 3.78 9.51 -3.87
CA ASN A 234 2.70 9.19 -4.81
C ASN A 234 2.92 7.85 -5.53
N GLU A 235 4.14 7.55 -5.96
CA GLU A 235 4.48 6.27 -6.61
C GLU A 235 4.28 5.05 -5.69
N PHE A 236 4.18 5.24 -4.37
CA PHE A 236 3.85 4.16 -3.44
C PHE A 236 2.34 3.97 -3.27
N VAL A 237 1.57 5.07 -3.31
CA VAL A 237 0.14 5.06 -3.02
C VAL A 237 -0.71 4.91 -4.28
N TYR A 238 -0.16 5.21 -5.45
CA TYR A 238 -0.84 5.11 -6.75
C TYR A 238 -0.16 4.06 -7.63
N LEU A 239 -0.98 3.33 -8.37
CA LEU A 239 -0.54 2.48 -9.46
C LEU A 239 -0.49 3.30 -10.75
N ASP A 240 0.64 3.25 -11.45
CA ASP A 240 0.88 3.90 -12.73
C ASP A 240 1.47 2.94 -13.79
#